data_3bc0b4e3c80c370b7e12c531df60b781
#
_entry.id   3bc0b4e3c80c370b7e12c531df60b781
#
_cell.length_a   1.000
_cell.length_b   1.000
_cell.length_c   1.000
_cell.angle_alpha   90.00
_cell.angle_beta   90.00
_cell.angle_gamma   90.00
#
_symmetry.space_group_name_H-M   'P 1'
#
loop_
_entity.id
_entity.type
_entity.pdbx_description
1 polymer ?
#
loop_
_entity_poly.entity_id
_entity_poly.type
_entity_poly.pdbx_seq_one_letter_code
_entity_poly.pdbx_strand_id
1 'polypeptide(L)'
;MTLRLKRPTRLWLRRLDRKTRDAEVRVRCRVLLKVASGLTRHAAAAAIGCAPATAWRIVARFEARGEVSVFDGRSENGRRKVDEDVAAAILNLLEKSPPDLGFPRPTWTLELLARVVAQVLKIVLSVGHLWKILRRLRVRWGRPRPVVRCPWKAAHRAARIAALRRLAERPCAGEVVLYVDEADLHLNPKIGPDWMLPGTQREVVTPGQNEKRHIAGAYDPLHQRLVYVVGDRKVSWLFLNLLRALRHAYRWAHRIHLILDNYIIHKSRLTRAWLAQWGAKFRLHFLPPYCPNENRIERLWLDLHASVTRNHRCRTIDELLRAVHGYLARRFDLVQAVAHTA
;
A
#
# COMPACT_ATOMS: atom_id res chain seq x y z
N MET A 1 -43.78 3.30 -45.70
CA MET A 1 -42.38 3.01 -46.07
C MET A 1 -41.86 1.94 -45.16
N THR A 2 -41.37 0.83 -45.70
CA THR A 2 -40.80 -0.31 -44.96
C THR A 2 -39.32 -0.08 -44.80
N LEU A 3 -38.78 -0.14 -43.56
CA LEU A 3 -37.35 -0.01 -43.28
C LEU A 3 -36.60 -1.21 -43.89
N ARG A 4 -35.72 -0.96 -44.87
CA ARG A 4 -34.88 -2.00 -45.48
C ARG A 4 -33.53 -2.04 -44.79
N LEU A 5 -33.24 -3.13 -44.04
CA LEU A 5 -31.95 -3.35 -43.42
C LEU A 5 -31.09 -4.31 -44.24
N LYS A 6 -29.82 -3.97 -44.46
CA LYS A 6 -28.83 -4.90 -45.04
C LYS A 6 -28.63 -6.10 -44.10
N ARG A 7 -28.28 -7.26 -44.64
CA ARG A 7 -28.05 -8.50 -43.84
C ARG A 7 -27.06 -8.31 -42.69
N PRO A 8 -25.91 -7.64 -42.86
CA PRO A 8 -24.95 -7.40 -41.75
C PRO A 8 -25.56 -6.60 -40.58
N THR A 9 -26.26 -5.49 -40.89
CA THR A 9 -26.91 -4.63 -39.89
C THR A 9 -28.02 -5.38 -39.13
N ARG A 10 -28.77 -6.23 -39.82
CA ARG A 10 -29.81 -7.07 -39.19
C ARG A 10 -29.19 -8.08 -38.21
N LEU A 11 -28.07 -8.72 -38.59
CA LEU A 11 -27.33 -9.63 -37.72
C LEU A 11 -26.72 -8.90 -36.51
N TRP A 12 -26.15 -7.71 -36.72
CA TRP A 12 -25.60 -6.86 -35.68
C TRP A 12 -26.67 -6.45 -34.66
N LEU A 13 -27.84 -5.97 -35.09
CA LEU A 13 -28.95 -5.62 -34.20
C LEU A 13 -29.44 -6.81 -33.37
N ARG A 14 -29.52 -8.02 -33.95
CA ARG A 14 -29.88 -9.25 -33.22
C ARG A 14 -28.82 -9.61 -32.16
N ARG A 15 -27.54 -9.45 -32.49
CA ARG A 15 -26.44 -9.72 -31.56
C ARG A 15 -26.44 -8.70 -30.43
N LEU A 16 -26.68 -7.43 -30.73
CA LEU A 16 -26.76 -6.35 -29.76
C LEU A 16 -27.94 -6.54 -28.80
N ASP A 17 -29.14 -6.85 -29.30
CA ASP A 17 -30.33 -7.14 -28.50
C ASP A 17 -30.08 -8.23 -27.44
N ARG A 18 -29.35 -9.31 -27.83
CA ARG A 18 -29.03 -10.41 -26.91
C ARG A 18 -27.97 -10.04 -25.87
N LYS A 19 -27.01 -9.20 -26.22
CA LYS A 19 -25.83 -8.92 -25.39
C LYS A 19 -25.96 -7.67 -24.51
N THR A 20 -26.81 -6.71 -24.92
CA THR A 20 -26.92 -5.45 -24.17
C THR A 20 -27.63 -5.64 -22.84
N ARG A 21 -27.11 -4.95 -21.81
CA ARG A 21 -27.77 -4.79 -20.51
C ARG A 21 -28.66 -3.53 -20.45
N ASP A 22 -28.53 -2.65 -21.45
CA ASP A 22 -29.30 -1.42 -21.54
C ASP A 22 -30.69 -1.71 -22.14
N ALA A 23 -31.74 -1.46 -21.33
CA ALA A 23 -33.13 -1.70 -21.72
C ALA A 23 -33.55 -0.80 -22.87
N GLU A 24 -33.08 0.45 -22.96
CA GLU A 24 -33.43 1.36 -24.05
C GLU A 24 -32.81 0.93 -25.38
N VAL A 25 -31.53 0.52 -25.34
CA VAL A 25 -30.86 -0.04 -26.54
C VAL A 25 -31.58 -1.29 -27.03
N ARG A 26 -32.03 -2.15 -26.12
CA ARG A 26 -32.76 -3.35 -26.42
C ARG A 26 -34.09 -3.02 -27.12
N VAL A 27 -34.86 -2.07 -26.61
CA VAL A 27 -36.12 -1.59 -27.21
C VAL A 27 -35.85 -1.06 -28.61
N ARG A 28 -34.79 -0.24 -28.79
CA ARG A 28 -34.45 0.31 -30.12
C ARG A 28 -34.09 -0.79 -31.10
N CYS A 29 -33.29 -1.79 -30.72
CA CYS A 29 -32.96 -2.94 -31.58
C CYS A 29 -34.22 -3.71 -32.02
N ARG A 30 -35.11 -4.00 -31.06
CA ARG A 30 -36.33 -4.78 -31.35
C ARG A 30 -37.30 -4.05 -32.22
N VAL A 31 -37.53 -2.74 -32.04
CA VAL A 31 -38.35 -1.92 -32.91
C VAL A 31 -37.82 -1.95 -34.33
N LEU A 32 -36.53 -1.71 -34.54
CA LEU A 32 -35.91 -1.73 -35.88
C LEU A 32 -36.02 -3.11 -36.55
N LEU A 33 -35.79 -4.18 -35.80
CA LEU A 33 -35.92 -5.55 -36.32
C LEU A 33 -37.36 -5.91 -36.71
N LYS A 34 -38.36 -5.50 -35.91
CA LYS A 34 -39.78 -5.73 -36.20
C LYS A 34 -40.27 -4.94 -37.41
N VAL A 35 -39.86 -3.67 -37.53
CA VAL A 35 -40.22 -2.87 -38.72
C VAL A 35 -39.51 -3.41 -39.96
N ALA A 36 -38.26 -3.85 -39.85
CA ALA A 36 -37.54 -4.47 -40.97
C ALA A 36 -38.06 -5.87 -41.36
N SER A 37 -38.86 -6.53 -40.50
CA SER A 37 -39.57 -7.77 -40.83
C SER A 37 -40.91 -7.55 -41.50
N GLY A 38 -41.31 -6.29 -41.76
CA GLY A 38 -42.52 -5.94 -42.47
C GLY A 38 -43.68 -5.41 -41.62
N LEU A 39 -43.51 -5.32 -40.29
CA LEU A 39 -44.54 -4.73 -39.44
C LEU A 39 -44.59 -3.21 -39.63
N THR A 40 -45.80 -2.67 -39.54
CA THR A 40 -45.95 -1.21 -39.44
C THR A 40 -45.29 -0.68 -38.14
N ARG A 41 -44.89 0.59 -38.12
CA ARG A 41 -44.31 1.23 -36.93
C ARG A 41 -45.23 1.13 -35.71
N HIS A 42 -46.57 1.20 -35.97
CA HIS A 42 -47.59 1.07 -34.91
C HIS A 42 -47.67 -0.36 -34.36
N ALA A 43 -47.70 -1.36 -35.26
CA ALA A 43 -47.70 -2.77 -34.86
C ALA A 43 -46.42 -3.19 -34.17
N ALA A 44 -45.26 -2.66 -34.59
CA ALA A 44 -43.97 -2.88 -33.93
C ALA A 44 -43.94 -2.26 -32.52
N ALA A 45 -44.50 -1.07 -32.33
CA ALA A 45 -44.64 -0.42 -31.02
C ALA A 45 -45.49 -1.25 -30.05
N ALA A 46 -46.67 -1.70 -30.53
CA ALA A 46 -47.56 -2.57 -29.74
C ALA A 46 -46.88 -3.90 -29.35
N ALA A 47 -46.20 -4.56 -30.32
CA ALA A 47 -45.50 -5.83 -30.07
C ALA A 47 -44.34 -5.74 -29.06
N ILE A 48 -43.82 -4.55 -28.81
CA ILE A 48 -42.66 -4.32 -27.89
C ILE A 48 -43.11 -3.65 -26.60
N GLY A 49 -44.33 -3.13 -26.53
CA GLY A 49 -44.85 -2.43 -25.35
C GLY A 49 -44.33 -1.00 -25.24
N CYS A 50 -44.06 -0.31 -26.35
CA CYS A 50 -43.67 1.10 -26.34
C CYS A 50 -44.68 2.01 -27.02
N ALA A 51 -44.63 3.32 -26.71
CA ALA A 51 -45.50 4.29 -27.35
C ALA A 51 -45.23 4.37 -28.87
N PRO A 52 -46.28 4.50 -29.72
CA PRO A 52 -46.13 4.63 -31.18
C PRO A 52 -45.16 5.75 -31.60
N ALA A 53 -45.23 6.89 -30.96
CA ALA A 53 -44.31 8.02 -31.17
C ALA A 53 -42.83 7.66 -30.91
N THR A 54 -42.58 6.73 -29.98
CA THR A 54 -41.20 6.23 -29.68
C THR A 54 -40.70 5.37 -30.85
N ALA A 55 -41.50 4.46 -31.36
CA ALA A 55 -41.13 3.67 -32.53
C ALA A 55 -40.87 4.54 -33.78
N TRP A 56 -41.70 5.57 -34.01
CA TRP A 56 -41.47 6.54 -35.07
C TRP A 56 -40.12 7.24 -34.92
N ARG A 57 -39.81 7.76 -33.73
CA ARG A 57 -38.52 8.44 -33.45
C ARG A 57 -37.33 7.51 -33.63
N ILE A 58 -37.43 6.26 -33.20
CA ILE A 58 -36.37 5.27 -33.35
C ILE A 58 -36.07 5.01 -34.83
N VAL A 59 -37.11 4.76 -35.65
CA VAL A 59 -36.94 4.50 -37.06
C VAL A 59 -36.39 5.73 -37.79
N ALA A 60 -36.99 6.91 -37.60
CA ALA A 60 -36.53 8.15 -38.21
C ALA A 60 -35.06 8.48 -37.85
N ARG A 61 -34.69 8.28 -36.60
CA ARG A 61 -33.30 8.50 -36.16
C ARG A 61 -32.33 7.49 -36.79
N PHE A 62 -32.79 6.24 -36.97
CA PHE A 62 -31.97 5.20 -37.60
C PHE A 62 -31.83 5.46 -39.11
N GLU A 63 -32.88 5.91 -39.80
CA GLU A 63 -32.84 6.32 -41.20
C GLU A 63 -31.87 7.49 -41.42
N ALA A 64 -31.78 8.44 -40.46
CA ALA A 64 -30.91 9.60 -40.54
C ALA A 64 -29.43 9.33 -40.14
N ARG A 65 -29.19 8.49 -39.14
CA ARG A 65 -27.85 8.34 -38.51
C ARG A 65 -27.31 6.91 -38.53
N GLY A 66 -28.05 5.92 -39.03
CA GLY A 66 -27.63 4.52 -39.08
C GLY A 66 -27.43 3.89 -37.67
N GLU A 67 -26.50 2.96 -37.61
CA GLU A 67 -26.24 2.10 -36.41
C GLU A 67 -25.90 2.88 -35.16
N VAL A 68 -25.21 4.03 -35.26
CA VAL A 68 -24.82 4.89 -34.12
C VAL A 68 -26.05 5.38 -33.35
N SER A 69 -27.21 5.55 -34.05
CA SER A 69 -28.44 6.04 -33.43
C SER A 69 -29.10 5.07 -32.45
N VAL A 70 -28.67 3.82 -32.44
CA VAL A 70 -29.15 2.80 -31.50
C VAL A 70 -28.66 3.07 -30.08
N PHE A 71 -27.50 3.72 -29.94
CA PHE A 71 -26.97 4.10 -28.64
C PHE A 71 -27.50 5.45 -28.16
N ASP A 72 -27.44 5.68 -26.87
CA ASP A 72 -27.83 6.95 -26.29
C ASP A 72 -26.71 7.99 -26.51
N GLY A 73 -26.99 9.00 -27.33
CA GLY A 73 -26.07 10.12 -27.55
C GLY A 73 -26.10 11.19 -26.45
N ARG A 74 -26.79 10.98 -25.33
CA ARG A 74 -26.88 11.97 -24.25
C ARG A 74 -25.51 12.27 -23.60
N SER A 75 -24.60 11.28 -23.60
CA SER A 75 -23.23 11.47 -23.11
C SER A 75 -22.41 12.43 -23.97
N GLU A 76 -22.81 12.66 -25.21
CA GLU A 76 -22.17 13.57 -26.17
C GLU A 76 -22.89 14.93 -26.27
N ASN A 77 -24.08 15.05 -25.66
CA ASN A 77 -24.87 16.27 -25.65
C ASN A 77 -24.36 17.20 -24.54
N GLY A 78 -23.65 18.25 -24.94
CA GLY A 78 -23.19 19.33 -24.05
C GLY A 78 -21.69 19.44 -23.96
N ARG A 79 -21.22 20.67 -23.80
CA ARG A 79 -19.81 20.96 -23.59
C ARG A 79 -19.37 20.38 -22.24
N ARG A 80 -18.41 19.48 -22.24
CA ARG A 80 -17.85 18.95 -20.99
C ARG A 80 -17.24 20.10 -20.20
N LYS A 81 -17.72 20.32 -18.97
CA LYS A 81 -17.15 21.33 -18.05
C LYS A 81 -15.71 21.02 -17.66
N VAL A 82 -15.30 19.77 -17.80
CA VAL A 82 -13.95 19.29 -17.44
C VAL A 82 -13.42 18.53 -18.65
N ASP A 83 -12.58 19.17 -19.42
CA ASP A 83 -11.71 18.61 -20.44
C ASP A 83 -10.42 18.04 -19.85
N GLU A 84 -9.46 17.66 -20.69
CA GLU A 84 -8.20 17.10 -20.26
C GLU A 84 -7.31 18.14 -19.54
N ASP A 85 -7.32 19.39 -19.98
CA ASP A 85 -6.54 20.47 -19.39
C ASP A 85 -7.02 20.81 -17.99
N VAL A 86 -8.34 20.88 -17.80
CA VAL A 86 -8.95 21.07 -16.48
C VAL A 86 -8.69 19.89 -15.56
N ALA A 87 -8.73 18.67 -16.10
CA ALA A 87 -8.41 17.46 -15.32
C ALA A 87 -6.95 17.48 -14.85
N ALA A 88 -6.01 17.84 -15.72
CA ALA A 88 -4.59 17.99 -15.38
C ALA A 88 -4.39 19.09 -14.33
N ALA A 89 -5.08 20.23 -14.46
CA ALA A 89 -5.02 21.32 -13.48
C ALA A 89 -5.53 20.87 -12.09
N ILE A 90 -6.60 20.07 -12.02
CA ILE A 90 -7.08 19.49 -10.75
C ILE A 90 -6.04 18.56 -10.13
N LEU A 91 -5.35 17.74 -10.93
CA LEU A 91 -4.28 16.86 -10.42
C LEU A 91 -3.11 17.70 -9.87
N ASN A 92 -2.69 18.76 -10.58
CA ASN A 92 -1.63 19.68 -10.15
C ASN A 92 -1.99 20.39 -8.82
N LEU A 93 -3.27 20.70 -8.59
CA LEU A 93 -3.73 21.23 -7.31
C LEU A 93 -3.58 20.22 -6.18
N LEU A 94 -3.84 18.93 -6.44
CA LEU A 94 -3.69 17.86 -5.46
C LEU A 94 -2.23 17.54 -5.10
N GLU A 95 -1.26 17.88 -5.95
CA GLU A 95 0.17 17.76 -5.64
C GLU A 95 0.62 18.77 -4.58
N LYS A 96 -0.11 19.89 -4.45
CA LYS A 96 0.11 20.91 -3.42
C LYS A 96 -0.69 20.58 -2.17
N SER A 97 -0.20 21.02 -1.02
CA SER A 97 -1.00 20.97 0.21
C SER A 97 -1.90 22.21 0.29
N PRO A 98 -3.07 22.16 0.96
CA PRO A 98 -3.90 23.34 1.16
C PRO A 98 -3.17 24.55 1.78
N PRO A 99 -2.23 24.38 2.76
CA PRO A 99 -1.41 25.48 3.28
C PRO A 99 -0.56 26.21 2.23
N ASP A 100 -0.08 25.51 1.21
CA ASP A 100 0.68 26.10 0.12
C ASP A 100 -0.17 27.07 -0.72
N LEU A 101 -1.50 26.97 -0.57
CA LEU A 101 -2.49 27.82 -1.23
C LEU A 101 -3.19 28.79 -0.25
N GLY A 102 -2.63 28.95 0.97
CA GLY A 102 -3.14 29.88 1.99
C GLY A 102 -4.29 29.37 2.85
N PHE A 103 -4.58 28.07 2.83
CA PHE A 103 -5.62 27.48 3.69
C PHE A 103 -5.00 26.83 4.93
N PRO A 104 -5.53 27.06 6.15
CA PRO A 104 -4.92 26.55 7.38
C PRO A 104 -5.07 25.03 7.55
N ARG A 105 -5.95 24.41 6.82
CA ARG A 105 -6.19 22.95 6.89
C ARG A 105 -5.10 22.16 6.16
N PRO A 106 -4.43 21.17 6.79
CA PRO A 106 -3.32 20.46 6.18
C PRO A 106 -3.73 19.40 5.14
N THR A 107 -5.03 19.04 5.06
CA THR A 107 -5.52 17.97 4.19
C THR A 107 -6.67 18.46 3.30
N TRP A 108 -6.72 17.96 2.09
CA TRP A 108 -7.83 18.22 1.19
C TRP A 108 -9.13 17.58 1.69
N THR A 109 -10.25 18.30 1.59
CA THR A 109 -11.60 17.73 1.53
C THR A 109 -12.18 18.03 0.16
N LEU A 110 -13.22 17.31 -0.21
CA LEU A 110 -13.89 17.56 -1.49
C LEU A 110 -14.47 18.96 -1.59
N GLU A 111 -15.02 19.49 -0.47
CA GLU A 111 -15.57 20.83 -0.40
C GLU A 111 -14.48 21.90 -0.58
N LEU A 112 -13.35 21.73 0.11
CA LEU A 112 -12.23 22.64 -0.01
C LEU A 112 -11.65 22.62 -1.44
N LEU A 113 -11.47 21.42 -1.98
CA LEU A 113 -10.96 21.25 -3.35
C LEU A 113 -11.92 21.88 -4.38
N ALA A 114 -13.24 21.67 -4.22
CA ALA A 114 -14.23 22.29 -5.11
C ALA A 114 -14.19 23.83 -5.05
N ARG A 115 -14.00 24.39 -3.84
CA ARG A 115 -13.83 25.84 -3.64
C ARG A 115 -12.56 26.35 -4.34
N VAL A 116 -11.44 25.66 -4.16
CA VAL A 116 -10.17 26.03 -4.78
C VAL A 116 -10.23 25.94 -6.30
N VAL A 117 -10.85 24.88 -6.83
CA VAL A 117 -11.11 24.71 -8.27
C VAL A 117 -11.93 25.89 -8.80
N ALA A 118 -12.99 26.30 -8.07
CA ALA A 118 -13.78 27.45 -8.48
C ALA A 118 -12.98 28.77 -8.46
N GLN A 119 -12.11 28.95 -7.48
CA GLN A 119 -11.29 30.16 -7.35
C GLN A 119 -10.18 30.24 -8.40
N VAL A 120 -9.45 29.12 -8.60
CA VAL A 120 -8.25 29.09 -9.46
C VAL A 120 -8.61 28.87 -10.92
N LEU A 121 -9.50 27.91 -11.22
CA LEU A 121 -9.84 27.51 -12.60
C LEU A 121 -11.11 28.21 -13.09
N LYS A 122 -11.79 28.99 -12.25
CA LYS A 122 -13.06 29.66 -12.57
C LYS A 122 -14.17 28.69 -13.02
N ILE A 123 -14.12 27.45 -12.53
CA ILE A 123 -15.07 26.37 -12.88
C ILE A 123 -15.79 25.93 -11.60
N VAL A 124 -17.10 26.16 -11.54
CA VAL A 124 -17.92 25.72 -10.42
C VAL A 124 -18.32 24.26 -10.63
N LEU A 125 -17.85 23.40 -9.73
CA LEU A 125 -18.17 21.97 -9.67
C LEU A 125 -18.90 21.66 -8.36
N SER A 126 -19.96 20.86 -8.44
CA SER A 126 -20.53 20.29 -7.21
C SER A 126 -19.58 19.25 -6.63
N VAL A 127 -19.60 19.06 -5.30
CA VAL A 127 -18.79 18.07 -4.59
C VAL A 127 -18.95 16.66 -5.19
N GLY A 128 -20.20 16.26 -5.50
CA GLY A 128 -20.49 14.96 -6.12
C GLY A 128 -19.93 14.83 -7.55
N HIS A 129 -19.90 15.92 -8.33
CA HIS A 129 -19.31 15.90 -9.67
C HIS A 129 -17.79 15.82 -9.56
N LEU A 130 -17.16 16.60 -8.69
CA LEU A 130 -15.73 16.54 -8.41
C LEU A 130 -15.29 15.14 -7.98
N TRP A 131 -16.05 14.50 -7.08
CA TRP A 131 -15.79 13.11 -6.68
C TRP A 131 -15.81 12.13 -7.87
N LYS A 132 -16.79 12.24 -8.79
CA LYS A 132 -16.84 11.42 -10.01
C LYS A 132 -15.64 11.65 -10.92
N ILE A 133 -15.18 12.91 -11.04
CA ILE A 133 -13.98 13.27 -11.80
C ILE A 133 -12.75 12.60 -11.17
N LEU A 134 -12.53 12.76 -9.87
CA LEU A 134 -11.40 12.17 -9.16
C LEU A 134 -11.36 10.64 -9.29
N ARG A 135 -12.53 9.98 -9.20
CA ARG A 135 -12.61 8.52 -9.44
C ARG A 135 -12.24 8.14 -10.88
N ARG A 136 -12.69 8.90 -11.87
CA ARG A 136 -12.32 8.69 -13.27
C ARG A 136 -10.82 8.86 -13.48
N LEU A 137 -10.20 9.83 -12.81
CA LEU A 137 -8.76 10.08 -12.80
C LEU A 137 -7.98 9.09 -11.91
N ARG A 138 -8.64 8.07 -11.34
CA ARG A 138 -8.06 7.07 -10.45
C ARG A 138 -7.42 7.65 -9.18
N VAL A 139 -7.80 8.87 -8.78
CA VAL A 139 -7.42 9.45 -7.49
C VAL A 139 -8.13 8.68 -6.40
N ARG A 140 -7.39 8.33 -5.36
CA ARG A 140 -7.91 7.58 -4.20
C ARG A 140 -7.72 8.35 -2.91
N TRP A 141 -8.67 8.24 -2.01
CA TRP A 141 -8.51 8.65 -0.63
C TRP A 141 -7.72 7.59 0.14
N GLY A 142 -6.68 7.99 0.87
CA GLY A 142 -5.83 7.04 1.60
C GLY A 142 -5.00 7.73 2.68
N ARG A 143 -4.42 6.95 3.57
CA ARG A 143 -3.50 7.48 4.59
C ARG A 143 -2.14 7.77 3.96
N PRO A 144 -1.59 8.98 4.11
CA PRO A 144 -0.22 9.27 3.72
C PRO A 144 0.75 8.48 4.60
N ARG A 145 1.86 8.10 4.01
CA ARG A 145 2.96 7.46 4.75
C ARG A 145 3.89 8.55 5.31
N PRO A 146 4.17 8.57 6.63
CA PRO A 146 5.18 9.47 7.16
C PRO A 146 6.56 9.09 6.59
N VAL A 147 7.30 10.07 6.10
CA VAL A 147 8.63 9.88 5.53
C VAL A 147 9.56 10.91 6.13
N VAL A 148 10.61 10.43 6.78
CA VAL A 148 11.75 11.27 7.17
C VAL A 148 12.82 11.14 6.10
N ARG A 149 13.20 12.25 5.49
CA ARG A 149 14.21 12.25 4.42
C ARG A 149 15.62 12.20 5.00
N CYS A 150 16.46 11.38 4.40
CA CYS A 150 17.89 11.35 4.74
C CYS A 150 18.51 12.74 4.44
N PRO A 151 19.23 13.34 5.42
CA PRO A 151 19.87 14.66 5.21
C PRO A 151 21.10 14.59 4.29
N TRP A 152 21.60 13.41 3.98
CA TRP A 152 22.77 13.27 3.13
C TRP A 152 22.44 13.50 1.65
N LYS A 153 23.42 14.01 0.91
CA LYS A 153 23.35 14.11 -0.56
C LYS A 153 23.12 12.73 -1.17
N ALA A 154 22.30 12.63 -2.20
CA ALA A 154 21.89 11.35 -2.80
C ALA A 154 23.08 10.48 -3.23
N ALA A 155 24.11 11.07 -3.84
CA ALA A 155 25.31 10.36 -4.27
C ALA A 155 26.09 9.77 -3.08
N HIS A 156 26.29 10.54 -1.99
CA HIS A 156 26.97 10.07 -0.79
C HIS A 156 26.21 8.93 -0.11
N ARG A 157 24.87 9.07 0.00
CA ARG A 157 24.00 8.01 0.52
C ARG A 157 24.12 6.74 -0.30
N ALA A 158 24.02 6.85 -1.63
CA ALA A 158 24.12 5.71 -2.54
C ALA A 158 25.49 5.01 -2.46
N ALA A 159 26.57 5.77 -2.43
CA ALA A 159 27.93 5.23 -2.28
C ALA A 159 28.09 4.45 -0.96
N ARG A 160 27.59 5.02 0.16
CA ARG A 160 27.63 4.35 1.47
C ARG A 160 26.84 3.05 1.47
N ILE A 161 25.62 3.06 0.94
CA ILE A 161 24.77 1.84 0.85
C ILE A 161 25.45 0.79 -0.02
N ALA A 162 26.00 1.18 -1.17
CA ALA A 162 26.71 0.25 -2.05
C ALA A 162 27.94 -0.37 -1.39
N ALA A 163 28.70 0.40 -0.60
CA ALA A 163 29.83 -0.10 0.17
C ALA A 163 29.41 -1.13 1.24
N LEU A 164 28.30 -0.85 1.97
CA LEU A 164 27.77 -1.77 2.97
C LEU A 164 27.22 -3.06 2.34
N ARG A 165 26.56 -2.96 1.20
CA ARG A 165 26.08 -4.15 0.45
C ARG A 165 27.24 -5.03 -0.01
N ARG A 166 28.27 -4.43 -0.60
CA ARG A 166 29.49 -5.19 -1.02
C ARG A 166 30.14 -5.90 0.16
N LEU A 167 30.27 -5.22 1.31
CA LEU A 167 30.79 -5.81 2.53
C LEU A 167 29.96 -7.02 2.99
N ALA A 168 28.63 -6.92 2.93
CA ALA A 168 27.73 -7.99 3.36
C ALA A 168 27.66 -9.15 2.36
N GLU A 169 27.89 -8.90 1.08
CA GLU A 169 27.84 -9.93 0.03
C GLU A 169 29.15 -10.72 -0.10
N ARG A 170 30.26 -10.09 0.26
CA ARG A 170 31.61 -10.68 0.12
C ARG A 170 32.48 -10.35 1.32
N PRO A 171 32.21 -10.94 2.50
CA PRO A 171 33.09 -10.81 3.64
C PRO A 171 34.43 -11.50 3.37
N CYS A 172 35.52 -11.00 3.96
CA CYS A 172 36.80 -11.65 3.89
C CYS A 172 36.79 -13.00 4.66
N ALA A 173 37.72 -13.87 4.35
CA ALA A 173 37.85 -15.14 5.06
C ALA A 173 38.04 -14.91 6.57
N GLY A 174 37.28 -15.63 7.39
CA GLY A 174 37.29 -15.46 8.84
C GLY A 174 36.62 -14.19 9.36
N GLU A 175 35.92 -13.43 8.52
CA GLU A 175 35.08 -12.30 8.93
C GLU A 175 33.61 -12.65 8.76
N VAL A 176 32.73 -12.03 9.55
CA VAL A 176 31.28 -12.16 9.46
C VAL A 176 30.62 -10.79 9.45
N VAL A 177 29.57 -10.66 8.65
CA VAL A 177 28.82 -9.39 8.52
C VAL A 177 27.37 -9.61 8.91
N LEU A 178 26.90 -8.88 9.92
CA LEU A 178 25.59 -9.02 10.52
C LEU A 178 24.81 -7.71 10.43
N TYR A 179 23.52 -7.82 10.15
CA TYR A 179 22.58 -6.70 10.27
C TYR A 179 21.98 -6.70 11.66
N VAL A 180 22.05 -5.57 12.36
CA VAL A 180 21.65 -5.45 13.76
C VAL A 180 20.53 -4.42 13.90
N ASP A 181 19.54 -4.76 14.73
CA ASP A 181 18.44 -3.87 15.07
C ASP A 181 17.69 -4.37 16.31
N GLU A 182 16.84 -3.53 16.87
CA GLU A 182 15.94 -3.86 17.97
C GLU A 182 14.48 -3.74 17.57
N ALA A 183 13.65 -4.65 18.08
CA ALA A 183 12.21 -4.61 17.94
C ALA A 183 11.50 -4.62 19.30
N ASP A 184 10.35 -3.97 19.36
CA ASP A 184 9.52 -3.90 20.55
C ASP A 184 8.40 -4.95 20.47
N LEU A 185 8.30 -5.75 21.52
CA LEU A 185 7.24 -6.72 21.73
C LEU A 185 6.25 -6.16 22.75
N HIS A 186 5.00 -6.06 22.39
CA HIS A 186 3.94 -5.51 23.22
C HIS A 186 2.91 -6.58 23.54
N LEU A 187 2.56 -6.71 24.81
CA LEU A 187 1.52 -7.62 25.27
C LEU A 187 0.13 -7.20 24.74
N ASN A 188 -0.12 -5.89 24.65
CA ASN A 188 -1.28 -5.41 23.91
C ASN A 188 -0.95 -5.45 22.41
N PRO A 189 -1.63 -6.29 21.60
CA PRO A 189 -1.27 -6.48 20.20
C PRO A 189 -1.49 -5.22 19.37
N LYS A 190 -0.60 -4.97 18.42
CA LYS A 190 -0.88 -4.01 17.35
C LYS A 190 -1.94 -4.61 16.43
N ILE A 191 -3.05 -3.88 16.27
CA ILE A 191 -4.14 -4.34 15.40
C ILE A 191 -3.76 -4.18 13.93
N GLY A 192 -3.95 -5.23 13.18
CA GLY A 192 -3.73 -5.26 11.73
C GLY A 192 -4.94 -5.77 10.96
N PRO A 193 -4.92 -5.66 9.63
CA PRO A 193 -5.99 -6.20 8.79
C PRO A 193 -6.19 -7.70 9.01
N ASP A 194 -7.48 -8.12 8.97
CA ASP A 194 -7.88 -9.52 9.01
C ASP A 194 -9.12 -9.71 8.12
N TRP A 195 -9.41 -10.95 7.75
CA TRP A 195 -10.61 -11.29 6.99
C TRP A 195 -11.84 -11.33 7.90
N MET A 196 -12.90 -10.60 7.51
CA MET A 196 -14.14 -10.49 8.27
C MET A 196 -15.33 -10.69 7.35
N LEU A 197 -16.41 -11.21 7.88
CA LEU A 197 -17.69 -11.29 7.16
C LEU A 197 -18.27 -9.87 6.98
N PRO A 198 -18.99 -9.60 5.89
CA PRO A 198 -19.66 -8.32 5.70
C PRO A 198 -20.58 -7.99 6.88
N GLY A 199 -20.50 -6.75 7.40
CA GLY A 199 -21.30 -6.30 8.52
C GLY A 199 -20.85 -6.77 9.90
N THR A 200 -19.72 -7.52 10.00
CA THR A 200 -19.13 -7.91 11.29
C THR A 200 -17.82 -7.19 11.55
N GLN A 201 -17.51 -6.98 12.83
CA GLN A 201 -16.23 -6.45 13.31
C GLN A 201 -15.57 -7.51 14.18
N ARG A 202 -14.38 -7.97 13.79
CA ARG A 202 -13.61 -8.92 14.59
C ARG A 202 -12.99 -8.22 15.79
N GLU A 203 -13.20 -8.77 16.97
CA GLU A 203 -12.60 -8.30 18.19
C GLU A 203 -11.32 -9.06 18.52
N VAL A 204 -10.29 -8.34 18.97
CA VAL A 204 -9.06 -8.89 19.52
C VAL A 204 -9.02 -8.51 20.99
N VAL A 205 -9.27 -9.50 21.86
CA VAL A 205 -9.22 -9.29 23.31
C VAL A 205 -7.79 -8.97 23.70
N THR A 206 -7.61 -7.83 24.39
CA THR A 206 -6.32 -7.38 24.89
C THR A 206 -6.28 -7.44 26.41
N PRO A 207 -5.14 -7.69 27.05
CA PRO A 207 -5.02 -7.69 28.51
C PRO A 207 -5.28 -6.33 29.18
N GLY A 208 -5.24 -5.25 28.42
CA GLY A 208 -5.47 -3.89 28.93
C GLY A 208 -4.21 -3.23 29.47
N GLN A 209 -3.50 -3.86 30.39
CA GLN A 209 -2.17 -3.40 30.83
C GLN A 209 -1.12 -3.84 29.82
N ASN A 210 -0.40 -2.86 29.25
CA ASN A 210 0.59 -3.15 28.24
C ASN A 210 1.97 -3.40 28.87
N GLU A 211 2.35 -4.65 28.95
CA GLU A 211 3.71 -5.06 29.24
C GLU A 211 4.55 -5.09 27.97
N LYS A 212 5.83 -4.71 28.08
CA LYS A 212 6.76 -4.63 26.94
C LYS A 212 8.00 -5.45 27.20
N ARG A 213 8.52 -6.04 26.14
CA ARG A 213 9.88 -6.56 26.04
C ARG A 213 10.55 -6.02 24.79
N HIS A 214 11.86 -5.98 24.82
CA HIS A 214 12.68 -5.52 23.71
C HIS A 214 13.56 -6.67 23.26
N ILE A 215 13.54 -6.95 21.97
CA ILE A 215 14.43 -7.94 21.35
C ILE A 215 15.51 -7.18 20.58
N ALA A 216 16.77 -7.49 20.84
CA ALA A 216 17.89 -7.06 20.02
C ALA A 216 18.42 -8.25 19.24
N GLY A 217 18.53 -8.14 17.93
CA GLY A 217 18.93 -9.22 17.04
C GLY A 217 20.07 -8.85 16.12
N ALA A 218 20.81 -9.86 15.71
CA ALA A 218 21.85 -9.78 14.69
C ALA A 218 21.64 -10.90 13.67
N TYR A 219 21.37 -10.52 12.44
CA TYR A 219 21.01 -11.42 11.35
C TYR A 219 22.15 -11.57 10.36
N ASP A 220 22.55 -12.82 10.11
CA ASP A 220 23.48 -13.22 9.07
C ASP A 220 22.70 -13.65 7.83
N PRO A 221 22.65 -12.84 6.77
CA PRO A 221 21.89 -13.19 5.57
C PRO A 221 22.55 -14.27 4.70
N LEU A 222 23.86 -14.51 4.86
CA LEU A 222 24.56 -15.54 4.09
C LEU A 222 24.26 -16.94 4.60
N HIS A 223 24.22 -17.09 5.93
CA HIS A 223 23.99 -18.38 6.59
C HIS A 223 22.58 -18.54 7.15
N GLN A 224 21.67 -17.57 6.91
CA GLN A 224 20.31 -17.55 7.47
C GLN A 224 20.29 -17.74 8.99
N ARG A 225 21.27 -17.17 9.67
CA ARG A 225 21.48 -17.32 11.11
C ARG A 225 21.04 -16.08 11.86
N LEU A 226 20.38 -16.29 12.99
CA LEU A 226 19.95 -15.20 13.86
C LEU A 226 20.48 -15.41 15.27
N VAL A 227 21.16 -14.41 15.80
CA VAL A 227 21.51 -14.31 17.22
C VAL A 227 20.65 -13.21 17.83
N TYR A 228 19.98 -13.49 18.93
CA TYR A 228 19.17 -12.45 19.59
C TYR A 228 19.15 -12.59 21.10
N VAL A 229 18.84 -11.50 21.76
CA VAL A 229 18.66 -11.39 23.21
C VAL A 229 17.35 -10.62 23.47
N VAL A 230 16.73 -10.90 24.61
CA VAL A 230 15.53 -10.21 25.08
C VAL A 230 15.83 -9.49 26.39
N GLY A 231 15.25 -8.31 26.57
CA GLY A 231 15.37 -7.53 27.79
C GLY A 231 14.14 -6.67 28.05
N ASP A 232 14.03 -6.16 29.27
CA ASP A 232 12.88 -5.37 29.72
C ASP A 232 12.91 -3.94 29.18
N ARG A 233 14.10 -3.44 28.85
CA ARG A 233 14.30 -2.06 28.39
C ARG A 233 15.23 -2.01 27.18
N LYS A 234 14.93 -1.10 26.25
CA LYS A 234 15.80 -0.78 25.11
C LYS A 234 16.90 0.20 25.56
N VAL A 235 17.91 -0.34 26.20
CA VAL A 235 19.04 0.41 26.76
C VAL A 235 20.38 -0.18 26.30
N SER A 236 21.47 0.52 26.55
CA SER A 236 22.82 0.08 26.16
C SER A 236 23.18 -1.33 26.66
N TRP A 237 22.65 -1.75 27.81
CA TRP A 237 22.87 -3.10 28.34
C TRP A 237 22.28 -4.18 27.44
N LEU A 238 21.11 -3.96 26.82
CA LEU A 238 20.53 -4.90 25.86
C LEU A 238 21.48 -5.10 24.67
N PHE A 239 22.02 -4.01 24.12
CA PHE A 239 22.99 -4.08 23.03
C PHE A 239 24.30 -4.76 23.46
N LEU A 240 24.81 -4.47 24.69
CA LEU A 240 25.99 -5.14 25.21
C LEU A 240 25.80 -6.65 25.40
N ASN A 241 24.61 -7.06 25.84
CA ASN A 241 24.26 -8.48 25.93
C ASN A 241 24.26 -9.14 24.56
N LEU A 242 23.74 -8.46 23.52
CA LEU A 242 23.85 -8.92 22.15
C LEU A 242 25.30 -9.05 21.70
N LEU A 243 26.17 -8.06 21.97
CA LEU A 243 27.58 -8.12 21.61
C LEU A 243 28.32 -9.30 22.30
N ARG A 244 28.00 -9.57 23.59
CA ARG A 244 28.51 -10.74 24.31
C ARG A 244 28.07 -12.04 23.67
N ALA A 245 26.78 -12.15 23.30
CA ALA A 245 26.23 -13.29 22.63
C ALA A 245 26.90 -13.53 21.27
N LEU A 246 27.11 -12.46 20.50
CA LEU A 246 27.81 -12.53 19.22
C LEU A 246 29.27 -12.95 19.35
N ARG A 247 29.95 -12.45 20.38
CA ARG A 247 31.33 -12.87 20.66
C ARG A 247 31.42 -14.37 20.91
N HIS A 248 30.45 -14.95 21.61
CA HIS A 248 30.40 -16.38 21.86
C HIS A 248 29.98 -17.15 20.61
N ALA A 249 28.94 -16.74 19.92
CA ALA A 249 28.41 -17.41 18.70
C ALA A 249 29.41 -17.44 17.54
N TYR A 250 30.19 -16.35 17.40
CA TYR A 250 31.19 -16.20 16.32
C TYR A 250 32.62 -16.14 16.92
N ARG A 251 32.92 -17.04 17.90
CA ARG A 251 34.25 -17.13 18.52
C ARG A 251 35.36 -17.41 17.50
N TRP A 252 35.05 -18.15 16.47
CA TRP A 252 35.96 -18.51 15.37
C TRP A 252 36.30 -17.33 14.45
N ALA A 253 35.42 -16.34 14.31
CA ALA A 253 35.65 -15.19 13.45
C ALA A 253 36.69 -14.26 14.09
N HIS A 254 37.69 -13.84 13.32
CA HIS A 254 38.64 -12.86 13.80
C HIS A 254 38.02 -11.44 13.80
N ARG A 255 37.00 -11.19 12.93
CA ARG A 255 36.30 -9.91 12.90
C ARG A 255 34.80 -10.08 12.67
N ILE A 256 34.01 -9.31 13.40
CA ILE A 256 32.55 -9.24 13.31
C ILE A 256 32.16 -7.82 12.90
N HIS A 257 31.61 -7.69 11.69
CA HIS A 257 31.10 -6.42 11.19
C HIS A 257 29.60 -6.32 11.51
N LEU A 258 29.20 -5.22 12.13
CA LEU A 258 27.82 -4.95 12.48
C LEU A 258 27.30 -3.78 11.66
N ILE A 259 26.31 -4.01 10.82
CA ILE A 259 25.59 -2.98 10.08
C ILE A 259 24.34 -2.64 10.89
N LEU A 260 24.25 -1.40 11.35
CA LEU A 260 23.23 -0.94 12.30
C LEU A 260 22.82 0.52 12.02
N ASP A 261 21.72 0.92 12.62
CA ASP A 261 21.24 2.29 12.56
C ASP A 261 22.04 3.26 13.45
N ASN A 262 21.64 4.53 13.45
CA ASN A 262 22.32 5.57 14.25
C ASN A 262 21.75 5.73 15.66
N TYR A 263 21.03 4.75 16.21
CA TYR A 263 20.41 4.88 17.53
C TYR A 263 21.45 5.11 18.62
N ILE A 264 21.07 5.91 19.62
CA ILE A 264 22.02 6.45 20.63
C ILE A 264 22.71 5.37 21.47
N ILE A 265 22.05 4.22 21.70
CA ILE A 265 22.62 3.14 22.53
C ILE A 265 23.89 2.55 21.92
N HIS A 266 24.02 2.55 20.59
CA HIS A 266 25.19 2.05 19.87
C HIS A 266 26.42 2.95 20.04
N LYS A 267 26.21 4.21 20.44
CA LYS A 267 27.24 5.23 20.62
C LYS A 267 27.42 5.64 22.10
N SER A 268 26.76 4.94 23.01
CA SER A 268 26.79 5.26 24.46
C SER A 268 28.19 5.11 25.07
N ARG A 269 28.39 5.71 26.22
CA ARG A 269 29.66 5.55 27.00
C ARG A 269 29.94 4.08 27.28
N LEU A 270 28.92 3.32 27.72
CA LEU A 270 29.04 1.89 28.02
C LEU A 270 29.44 1.09 26.78
N THR A 271 28.80 1.33 25.66
CA THR A 271 29.12 0.66 24.40
C THR A 271 30.55 0.98 23.95
N ARG A 272 30.95 2.23 24.02
CA ARG A 272 32.32 2.63 23.66
C ARG A 272 33.37 2.02 24.59
N ALA A 273 33.13 1.99 25.91
CA ALA A 273 34.03 1.38 26.87
C ALA A 273 34.19 -0.14 26.60
N TRP A 274 33.09 -0.83 26.33
CA TRP A 274 33.14 -2.25 25.96
C TRP A 274 33.89 -2.47 24.63
N LEU A 275 33.64 -1.68 23.64
CA LEU A 275 34.30 -1.77 22.32
C LEU A 275 35.79 -1.40 22.41
N ALA A 276 36.23 -0.58 23.38
CA ALA A 276 37.64 -0.32 23.62
C ALA A 276 38.40 -1.61 23.97
N GLN A 277 37.77 -2.52 24.70
CA GLN A 277 38.36 -3.84 25.01
C GLN A 277 38.32 -4.81 23.83
N TRP A 278 37.28 -4.74 23.03
CA TRP A 278 36.97 -5.76 22.01
C TRP A 278 36.95 -5.20 20.57
N GLY A 279 37.41 -3.96 20.37
CA GLY A 279 37.35 -3.26 19.08
C GLY A 279 38.17 -3.91 17.97
N ALA A 280 39.16 -4.72 18.29
CA ALA A 280 39.86 -5.53 17.29
C ALA A 280 38.93 -6.55 16.63
N LYS A 281 37.98 -7.11 17.42
CA LYS A 281 37.02 -8.12 16.96
C LYS A 281 35.73 -7.52 16.38
N PHE A 282 35.26 -6.36 16.81
CA PHE A 282 34.00 -5.77 16.42
C PHE A 282 34.19 -4.49 15.62
N ARG A 283 33.52 -4.38 14.45
CA ARG A 283 33.51 -3.18 13.64
C ARG A 283 32.08 -2.74 13.34
N LEU A 284 31.72 -1.54 13.84
CA LEU A 284 30.39 -0.97 13.64
C LEU A 284 30.35 -0.17 12.33
N HIS A 285 29.34 -0.42 11.53
CA HIS A 285 29.06 0.26 10.27
C HIS A 285 27.68 0.87 10.30
N PHE A 286 27.63 2.19 10.48
CA PHE A 286 26.36 2.90 10.55
C PHE A 286 25.75 3.09 9.16
N LEU A 287 24.46 2.81 9.07
CA LEU A 287 23.63 3.13 7.92
C LEU A 287 23.46 4.65 7.78
N PRO A 288 23.18 5.16 6.58
CA PRO A 288 22.75 6.55 6.45
C PRO A 288 21.51 6.83 7.30
N PRO A 289 21.38 8.05 7.88
CA PRO A 289 20.21 8.39 8.69
C PRO A 289 18.90 8.18 7.91
N TYR A 290 17.88 7.70 8.60
CA TYR A 290 16.53 7.48 8.06
C TYR A 290 16.47 6.55 6.83
N CYS A 291 17.29 5.51 6.80
CA CYS A 291 17.32 4.49 5.76
C CYS A 291 17.03 3.08 6.32
N PRO A 292 15.92 2.84 7.02
CA PRO A 292 15.63 1.54 7.63
C PRO A 292 15.51 0.42 6.58
N ASN A 293 14.99 0.72 5.40
CA ASN A 293 14.83 -0.26 4.32
C ASN A 293 16.16 -0.93 3.89
N GLU A 294 17.30 -0.33 4.22
CA GLU A 294 18.64 -0.87 3.94
C GLU A 294 19.13 -1.81 5.05
N ASN A 295 18.44 -1.86 6.19
CA ASN A 295 18.73 -2.83 7.24
C ASN A 295 17.93 -4.12 6.98
N ARG A 296 18.63 -5.19 6.57
CA ARG A 296 17.95 -6.45 6.16
C ARG A 296 17.19 -7.11 7.30
N ILE A 297 17.56 -6.90 8.55
CA ILE A 297 16.86 -7.46 9.71
C ILE A 297 15.47 -6.83 9.91
N GLU A 298 15.23 -5.62 9.41
CA GLU A 298 13.93 -4.97 9.49
C GLU A 298 12.81 -5.80 8.80
N ARG A 299 13.14 -6.48 7.71
CA ARG A 299 12.19 -7.39 7.04
C ARG A 299 11.83 -8.58 7.92
N LEU A 300 12.80 -9.07 8.70
CA LEU A 300 12.57 -10.14 9.68
C LEU A 300 11.60 -9.67 10.76
N TRP A 301 11.80 -8.45 11.29
CA TRP A 301 10.90 -7.88 12.28
C TRP A 301 9.49 -7.62 11.73
N LEU A 302 9.38 -7.12 10.51
CA LEU A 302 8.08 -6.94 9.84
C LEU A 302 7.33 -8.27 9.72
N ASP A 303 8.02 -9.33 9.34
CA ASP A 303 7.46 -10.65 9.19
C ASP A 303 7.11 -11.30 10.55
N LEU A 304 7.96 -11.16 11.56
CA LEU A 304 7.66 -11.53 12.93
C LEU A 304 6.39 -10.83 13.44
N HIS A 305 6.28 -9.52 13.23
CA HIS A 305 5.09 -8.77 13.61
C HIS A 305 3.84 -9.23 12.85
N ALA A 306 3.95 -9.51 11.57
CA ALA A 306 2.83 -9.99 10.78
C ALA A 306 2.36 -11.40 11.19
N SER A 307 3.30 -12.26 11.57
CA SER A 307 3.04 -13.68 11.83
C SER A 307 2.72 -14.01 13.29
N VAL A 308 3.21 -13.20 14.24
CA VAL A 308 3.14 -13.55 15.67
C VAL A 308 2.52 -12.42 16.51
N THR A 309 3.03 -11.19 16.40
CA THR A 309 2.67 -10.14 17.38
C THR A 309 1.50 -9.26 16.96
N ARG A 310 1.03 -9.38 15.72
CA ARG A 310 -0.17 -8.68 15.25
C ARG A 310 -1.40 -9.53 15.57
N ASN A 311 -2.45 -8.90 16.13
CA ASN A 311 -3.71 -9.55 16.47
C ASN A 311 -3.55 -10.79 17.38
N HIS A 312 -2.43 -10.95 18.10
CA HIS A 312 -2.22 -12.09 18.99
C HIS A 312 -3.19 -12.07 20.18
N ARG A 313 -3.37 -13.20 20.82
CA ARG A 313 -4.28 -13.40 21.96
C ARG A 313 -3.56 -13.86 23.22
N CYS A 314 -2.25 -13.64 23.29
CA CYS A 314 -1.47 -14.00 24.48
C CYS A 314 -1.96 -13.20 25.69
N ARG A 315 -2.08 -13.88 26.82
CA ARG A 315 -2.52 -13.27 28.08
C ARG A 315 -1.35 -12.78 28.92
N THR A 316 -0.19 -13.36 28.72
CA THR A 316 1.03 -13.00 29.44
C THR A 316 2.17 -12.72 28.47
N ILE A 317 3.14 -11.94 28.92
CA ILE A 317 4.34 -11.63 28.12
C ILE A 317 5.16 -12.89 27.83
N ASP A 318 5.15 -13.87 28.75
CA ASP A 318 5.88 -15.13 28.58
C ASP A 318 5.25 -16.02 27.50
N GLU A 319 3.92 -16.01 27.37
CA GLU A 319 3.25 -16.67 26.24
C GLU A 319 3.66 -16.04 24.90
N LEU A 320 3.71 -14.71 24.84
CA LEU A 320 4.15 -14.00 23.67
C LEU A 320 5.62 -14.31 23.33
N LEU A 321 6.49 -14.32 24.32
CA LEU A 321 7.91 -14.63 24.14
C LEU A 321 8.10 -16.07 23.64
N ARG A 322 7.36 -17.04 24.20
CA ARG A 322 7.38 -18.43 23.70
C ARG A 322 6.94 -18.53 22.24
N ALA A 323 5.89 -17.79 21.86
CA ALA A 323 5.42 -17.76 20.48
C ALA A 323 6.45 -17.12 19.55
N VAL A 324 7.06 -16.02 19.94
CA VAL A 324 8.17 -15.36 19.22
C VAL A 324 9.36 -16.30 19.06
N HIS A 325 9.81 -16.91 20.16
CA HIS A 325 10.92 -17.86 20.14
C HIS A 325 10.63 -19.05 19.21
N GLY A 326 9.46 -19.67 19.35
CA GLY A 326 9.05 -20.79 18.50
C GLY A 326 8.95 -20.42 17.00
N TYR A 327 8.55 -19.20 16.68
CA TYR A 327 8.55 -18.69 15.32
C TYR A 327 9.98 -18.54 14.77
N LEU A 328 10.85 -17.89 15.52
CA LEU A 328 12.25 -17.65 15.12
C LEU A 328 13.02 -18.99 14.99
N ALA A 329 12.80 -19.95 15.91
CA ALA A 329 13.45 -21.24 15.90
C ALA A 329 13.09 -22.11 14.66
N ARG A 330 11.88 -21.98 14.15
CA ARG A 330 11.48 -22.70 12.93
C ARG A 330 12.05 -22.10 11.65
N ARG A 331 12.49 -20.84 11.69
CA ARG A 331 12.86 -20.11 10.48
C ARG A 331 14.35 -19.88 10.33
N PHE A 332 15.08 -19.89 11.41
CA PHE A 332 16.51 -19.57 11.43
C PHE A 332 17.30 -20.60 12.22
N ASP A 333 18.56 -20.80 11.83
CA ASP A 333 19.53 -21.44 12.72
C ASP A 333 19.81 -20.49 13.90
N LEU A 334 19.21 -20.80 15.04
CA LEU A 334 19.28 -19.94 16.22
C LEU A 334 20.52 -20.25 17.05
N VAL A 335 21.28 -19.21 17.36
CA VAL A 335 22.15 -19.20 18.51
C VAL A 335 21.48 -18.39 19.59
N GLN A 336 20.72 -19.07 20.45
CA GLN A 336 20.09 -18.42 21.57
C GLN A 336 21.13 -18.10 22.64
N ALA A 337 21.32 -16.83 22.92
CA ALA A 337 21.92 -16.40 24.17
C ALA A 337 20.80 -15.96 25.10
N VAL A 338 20.50 -16.78 26.09
CA VAL A 338 19.60 -16.40 27.19
C VAL A 338 20.33 -15.32 27.97
N ALA A 339 19.98 -14.06 27.77
CA ALA A 339 20.37 -13.01 28.68
C ALA A 339 19.47 -13.12 29.91
N HIS A 340 19.96 -13.69 30.98
CA HIS A 340 19.35 -13.50 32.29
C HIS A 340 19.41 -12.00 32.61
N THR A 341 18.25 -11.39 32.79
CA THR A 341 18.11 -10.06 33.40
C THR A 341 18.66 -10.09 34.78
N ALA A 342 19.70 -9.31 35.06
CA ALA A 342 20.05 -8.85 36.38
C ALA A 342 19.40 -7.49 36.60
#